data_17f7179a7f2b98c1970f6c2d0885c7d8
#
_entry.id   17f7179a7f2b98c1970f6c2d0885c7d8
#
_cell.length_a   1.000
_cell.length_b   1.000
_cell.length_c   1.000
_cell.angle_alpha   90.00
_cell.angle_beta   90.00
_cell.angle_gamma   90.00
#
_symmetry.space_group_name_H-M   'P 1'
#
loop_
_entity.id
_entity.type
_entity.pdbx_description
1 polymer ?
#
loop_
_entity_poly.entity_id
_entity_poly.type
_entity_poly.pdbx_seq_one_letter_code
_entity_poly.pdbx_strand_id
1 'polypeptide(L)'
;MEVNKYIDHTILKPETTKAQILTLCEEAKQFNFASVCVNPTWVATCANELKGTDVKVCTVIGFPLGATFKEVKAYETKLAIENGASEIDMVINVGAAKDQNWELVYEDIKAVVEAANGVLVKVIIETCLLTDEEKIKACEMAVKAGAHFV
;
A
#
# COMPACT_ATOMS: atom_id res chain seq x y z
N MET A 1 -20.48 -3.75 14.83
CA MET A 1 -19.23 -3.46 14.05
C MET A 1 -19.52 -3.86 12.61
N GLU A 2 -19.36 -2.94 11.67
CA GLU A 2 -19.58 -3.21 10.25
C GLU A 2 -18.26 -3.73 9.64
N VAL A 3 -18.14 -5.05 9.51
CA VAL A 3 -16.90 -5.73 9.07
C VAL A 3 -16.45 -5.28 7.68
N ASN A 4 -17.40 -4.95 6.80
CA ASN A 4 -17.11 -4.45 5.46
C ASN A 4 -16.22 -3.19 5.45
N LYS A 5 -16.28 -2.37 6.50
CA LYS A 5 -15.44 -1.16 6.65
C LYS A 5 -13.97 -1.45 7.05
N TYR A 6 -13.61 -2.72 7.18
CA TYR A 6 -12.24 -3.18 7.42
C TYR A 6 -11.70 -4.01 6.25
N ILE A 7 -12.42 -4.06 5.12
CA ILE A 7 -12.02 -4.85 3.95
C ILE A 7 -11.47 -3.91 2.87
N ASP A 8 -10.23 -4.15 2.48
CA ASP A 8 -9.62 -3.65 1.26
C ASP A 8 -9.85 -4.68 0.15
N HIS A 9 -10.83 -4.43 -0.73
CA HIS A 9 -11.17 -5.36 -1.81
C HIS A 9 -10.08 -5.34 -2.88
N THR A 10 -9.34 -6.46 -3.01
CA THR A 10 -7.99 -6.46 -3.58
C THR A 10 -7.88 -7.31 -4.84
N ILE A 11 -7.22 -6.78 -5.88
CA ILE A 11 -6.78 -7.50 -7.06
C ILE A 11 -5.39 -6.98 -7.51
N LEU A 12 -4.36 -7.84 -7.38
CA LEU A 12 -2.95 -7.46 -7.62
C LEU A 12 -2.24 -8.37 -8.64
N LYS A 13 -2.98 -9.23 -9.34
CA LYS A 13 -2.40 -10.10 -10.36
C LYS A 13 -1.90 -9.27 -11.55
N PRO A 14 -0.72 -9.58 -12.11
CA PRO A 14 -0.15 -8.82 -13.22
C PRO A 14 -1.00 -8.87 -14.50
N GLU A 15 -1.75 -9.96 -14.69
CA GLU A 15 -2.66 -10.15 -15.84
C GLU A 15 -4.05 -9.54 -15.65
N THR A 16 -4.28 -8.79 -14.57
CA THR A 16 -5.59 -8.17 -14.29
C THR A 16 -6.03 -7.25 -15.43
N THR A 17 -7.23 -7.48 -15.91
CA THR A 17 -7.82 -6.71 -17.02
C THR A 17 -8.67 -5.53 -16.51
N LYS A 18 -8.92 -4.55 -17.38
CA LYS A 18 -9.81 -3.42 -17.07
C LYS A 18 -11.22 -3.90 -16.67
N ALA A 19 -11.75 -4.94 -17.31
CA ALA A 19 -13.08 -5.46 -16.98
C ALA A 19 -13.13 -5.98 -15.52
N GLN A 20 -12.09 -6.66 -15.07
CA GLN A 20 -11.98 -7.12 -13.67
C GLN A 20 -11.88 -5.96 -12.68
N ILE A 21 -11.16 -4.89 -13.02
CA ILE A 21 -11.10 -3.67 -12.20
C ILE A 21 -12.47 -3.00 -12.07
N LEU A 22 -13.24 -2.91 -13.15
CA LEU A 22 -14.59 -2.35 -13.11
C LEU A 22 -15.50 -3.19 -12.22
N THR A 23 -15.45 -4.52 -12.33
CA THR A 23 -16.19 -5.43 -11.45
C THR A 23 -15.79 -5.23 -9.98
N LEU A 24 -14.50 -5.13 -9.69
CA LEU A 24 -13.97 -4.86 -8.33
C LEU A 24 -14.57 -3.57 -7.74
N CYS A 25 -14.62 -2.49 -8.53
CA CYS A 25 -15.19 -1.22 -8.09
C CYS A 25 -16.71 -1.33 -7.85
N GLU A 26 -17.45 -2.03 -8.72
CA GLU A 26 -18.89 -2.26 -8.53
C GLU A 26 -19.18 -3.06 -7.24
N GLU A 27 -18.44 -4.14 -7.00
CA GLU A 27 -18.54 -4.94 -5.78
C GLU A 27 -18.24 -4.10 -4.54
N ALA A 28 -17.17 -3.28 -4.59
CA ALA A 28 -16.79 -2.42 -3.48
C ALA A 28 -17.87 -1.38 -3.15
N LYS A 29 -18.54 -0.82 -4.16
CA LYS A 29 -19.69 0.07 -3.98
C LYS A 29 -20.88 -0.66 -3.38
N GLN A 30 -21.23 -1.82 -3.96
CA GLN A 30 -22.37 -2.64 -3.53
C GLN A 30 -22.28 -3.06 -2.08
N PHE A 31 -21.09 -3.51 -1.65
CA PHE A 31 -20.86 -3.98 -0.28
C PHE A 31 -20.30 -2.91 0.66
N ASN A 32 -20.12 -1.69 0.16
CA ASN A 32 -19.62 -0.56 0.91
C ASN A 32 -18.31 -0.88 1.67
N PHE A 33 -17.33 -1.47 0.97
CA PHE A 33 -16.02 -1.80 1.53
C PHE A 33 -15.21 -0.55 1.91
N ALA A 34 -14.15 -0.71 2.70
CA ALA A 34 -13.27 0.38 3.10
C ALA A 34 -12.54 0.97 1.87
N SER A 35 -11.96 0.09 1.06
CA SER A 35 -11.23 0.47 -0.14
C SER A 35 -11.31 -0.60 -1.24
N VAL A 36 -10.82 -0.23 -2.43
CA VAL A 36 -10.26 -1.17 -3.39
C VAL A 36 -8.73 -1.07 -3.34
N CYS A 37 -8.00 -2.20 -3.45
CA CYS A 37 -6.55 -2.21 -3.53
C CYS A 37 -6.08 -2.80 -4.86
N VAL A 38 -5.31 -2.02 -5.62
CA VAL A 38 -4.92 -2.33 -7.01
C VAL A 38 -3.46 -1.99 -7.28
N ASN A 39 -2.91 -2.54 -8.37
CA ASN A 39 -1.61 -2.08 -8.88
C ASN A 39 -1.69 -0.62 -9.37
N PRO A 40 -0.60 0.16 -9.29
CA PRO A 40 -0.60 1.61 -9.57
C PRO A 40 -1.19 2.02 -10.92
N THR A 41 -1.01 1.20 -11.95
CA THR A 41 -1.57 1.46 -13.30
C THR A 41 -3.10 1.60 -13.32
N TRP A 42 -3.82 1.08 -12.33
CA TRP A 42 -5.27 1.09 -12.24
C TRP A 42 -5.86 2.20 -11.36
N VAL A 43 -5.00 2.95 -10.65
CA VAL A 43 -5.42 3.98 -9.69
C VAL A 43 -6.37 4.99 -10.33
N ALA A 44 -6.00 5.59 -11.45
CA ALA A 44 -6.84 6.59 -12.12
C ALA A 44 -8.20 6.01 -12.57
N THR A 45 -8.23 4.75 -12.99
CA THR A 45 -9.49 4.07 -13.35
C THR A 45 -10.36 3.92 -12.11
N CYS A 46 -9.82 3.39 -11.00
CA CYS A 46 -10.58 3.23 -9.76
C CYS A 46 -11.06 4.57 -9.19
N ALA A 47 -10.21 5.61 -9.21
CA ALA A 47 -10.57 6.95 -8.74
C ALA A 47 -11.76 7.54 -9.52
N ASN A 48 -11.81 7.32 -10.83
CA ASN A 48 -12.94 7.74 -11.64
C ASN A 48 -14.22 6.95 -11.35
N GLU A 49 -14.13 5.62 -11.24
CA GLU A 49 -15.26 4.72 -10.98
C GLU A 49 -15.87 4.89 -9.59
N LEU A 50 -15.04 5.24 -8.60
CA LEU A 50 -15.46 5.39 -7.20
C LEU A 50 -15.80 6.84 -6.82
N LYS A 51 -15.78 7.76 -7.79
CA LYS A 51 -16.08 9.17 -7.55
C LYS A 51 -17.49 9.37 -6.97
N GLY A 52 -17.56 10.09 -5.85
CA GLY A 52 -18.83 10.36 -5.15
C GLY A 52 -19.26 9.24 -4.21
N THR A 53 -18.41 8.24 -3.96
CA THR A 53 -18.59 7.21 -2.94
C THR A 53 -17.63 7.40 -1.78
N ASP A 54 -17.83 6.65 -0.67
CA ASP A 54 -16.92 6.64 0.48
C ASP A 54 -15.78 5.62 0.34
N VAL A 55 -15.82 4.75 -0.69
CA VAL A 55 -14.80 3.72 -0.95
C VAL A 55 -13.49 4.37 -1.37
N LYS A 56 -12.41 4.05 -0.65
CA LYS A 56 -11.07 4.60 -0.90
C LYS A 56 -10.37 3.87 -2.05
N VAL A 57 -9.39 4.53 -2.64
CA VAL A 57 -8.48 3.91 -3.61
C VAL A 57 -7.13 3.69 -2.94
N CYS A 58 -6.83 2.43 -2.62
CA CYS A 58 -5.56 1.97 -2.13
C CYS A 58 -4.70 1.44 -3.28
N THR A 59 -3.40 1.65 -3.22
CA THR A 59 -2.47 1.04 -4.17
C THR A 59 -1.17 0.63 -3.51
N VAL A 60 -0.50 -0.35 -4.11
CA VAL A 60 0.77 -0.89 -3.60
C VAL A 60 1.97 -0.12 -4.15
N ILE A 61 3.03 -0.02 -3.35
CA ILE A 61 4.29 0.66 -3.67
C ILE A 61 5.48 -0.26 -3.45
N GLY A 62 6.38 -0.35 -4.45
CA GLY A 62 7.53 -1.25 -4.43
C GLY A 62 7.13 -2.72 -4.42
N PHE A 63 5.92 -3.02 -4.81
CA PHE A 63 5.30 -4.34 -4.71
C PHE A 63 5.65 -5.25 -5.91
N PRO A 64 5.82 -6.57 -5.69
CA PRO A 64 5.70 -7.27 -4.39
C PRO A 64 7.01 -7.38 -3.61
N LEU A 65 8.15 -7.04 -4.20
CA LEU A 65 9.47 -7.43 -3.67
C LEU A 65 10.03 -6.47 -2.61
N GLY A 66 9.63 -5.21 -2.60
CA GLY A 66 10.22 -4.17 -1.75
C GLY A 66 11.69 -3.85 -2.08
N ALA A 67 12.29 -4.54 -3.04
CA ALA A 67 13.71 -4.54 -3.35
C ALA A 67 14.09 -3.51 -4.43
N THR A 68 13.69 -2.27 -4.23
CA THR A 68 14.05 -1.13 -5.08
C THR A 68 14.55 0.04 -4.25
N PHE A 69 14.99 1.11 -4.89
CA PHE A 69 15.48 2.31 -4.22
C PHE A 69 14.35 3.07 -3.52
N LYS A 70 14.61 3.62 -2.34
CA LYS A 70 13.64 4.43 -1.58
C LYS A 70 13.13 5.63 -2.38
N GLU A 71 13.99 6.23 -3.21
CA GLU A 71 13.63 7.35 -4.09
C GLU A 71 12.62 6.92 -5.17
N VAL A 72 12.72 5.69 -5.67
CA VAL A 72 11.76 5.12 -6.63
C VAL A 72 10.41 4.91 -5.94
N LYS A 73 10.39 4.32 -4.74
CA LYS A 73 9.15 4.17 -3.95
C LYS A 73 8.51 5.53 -3.63
N ALA A 74 9.31 6.52 -3.24
CA ALA A 74 8.83 7.87 -2.99
C ALA A 74 8.22 8.52 -4.24
N TYR A 75 8.83 8.33 -5.40
CA TYR A 75 8.31 8.84 -6.66
C TYR A 75 7.01 8.11 -7.07
N GLU A 76 6.99 6.78 -6.96
CA GLU A 76 5.79 5.96 -7.22
C GLU A 76 4.62 6.39 -6.34
N THR A 77 4.89 6.66 -5.04
CA THR A 77 3.90 7.18 -4.09
C THR A 77 3.30 8.51 -4.55
N LYS A 78 4.13 9.48 -4.93
CA LYS A 78 3.67 10.79 -5.42
C LYS A 78 2.79 10.63 -6.64
N LEU A 79 3.26 9.85 -7.62
CA LEU A 79 2.53 9.61 -8.86
C LEU A 79 1.20 8.90 -8.61
N ALA A 80 1.16 7.93 -7.70
CA ALA A 80 -0.08 7.25 -7.32
C ALA A 80 -1.11 8.22 -6.72
N ILE A 81 -0.67 9.09 -5.82
CA ILE A 81 -1.54 10.11 -5.19
C ILE A 81 -2.04 11.13 -6.22
N GLU A 82 -1.18 11.60 -7.11
CA GLU A 82 -1.56 12.51 -8.21
C GLU A 82 -2.62 11.89 -9.13
N ASN A 83 -2.63 10.57 -9.27
CA ASN A 83 -3.63 9.81 -10.03
C ASN A 83 -4.88 9.44 -9.23
N GLY A 84 -4.95 9.80 -7.95
CA GLY A 84 -6.16 9.66 -7.12
C GLY A 84 -6.11 8.56 -6.06
N ALA A 85 -4.93 8.00 -5.75
CA ALA A 85 -4.80 7.13 -4.59
C ALA A 85 -5.01 7.93 -3.30
N SER A 86 -5.78 7.37 -2.38
CA SER A 86 -6.08 7.94 -1.06
C SER A 86 -5.52 7.09 0.09
N GLU A 87 -4.95 5.92 -0.23
CA GLU A 87 -4.21 5.04 0.69
C GLU A 87 -3.04 4.40 -0.06
N ILE A 88 -1.94 4.17 0.65
CA ILE A 88 -0.66 3.65 0.13
C ILE A 88 -0.22 2.44 0.94
N ASP A 89 0.00 1.31 0.27
CA ASP A 89 0.49 0.06 0.88
C ASP A 89 1.89 -0.24 0.34
N MET A 90 2.93 0.13 1.08
CA MET A 90 4.32 -0.08 0.67
C MET A 90 4.90 -1.38 1.19
N VAL A 91 5.77 -2.02 0.43
CA VAL A 91 6.55 -3.19 0.88
C VAL A 91 7.91 -2.72 1.39
N ILE A 92 8.33 -3.20 2.59
CA ILE A 92 9.67 -2.93 3.14
C ILE A 92 10.77 -3.54 2.27
N ASN A 93 12.02 -3.06 2.43
CA ASN A 93 13.17 -3.77 1.92
C ASN A 93 13.46 -5.00 2.81
N VAL A 94 12.92 -6.16 2.40
CA VAL A 94 13.04 -7.41 3.16
C VAL A 94 14.49 -7.86 3.29
N GLY A 95 15.31 -7.69 2.23
CA GLY A 95 16.73 -8.01 2.27
C GLY A 95 17.47 -7.21 3.36
N ALA A 96 17.20 -5.92 3.47
CA ALA A 96 17.76 -5.09 4.53
C ALA A 96 17.33 -5.55 5.94
N ALA A 97 16.06 -5.97 6.10
CA ALA A 97 15.58 -6.54 7.36
C ALA A 97 16.32 -7.84 7.71
N LYS A 98 16.55 -8.72 6.73
CA LYS A 98 17.33 -9.96 6.92
C LYS A 98 18.79 -9.69 7.28
N ASP A 99 19.39 -8.64 6.72
CA ASP A 99 20.75 -8.19 7.05
C ASP A 99 20.84 -7.39 8.37
N GLN A 100 19.73 -7.28 9.12
CA GLN A 100 19.61 -6.47 10.34
C GLN A 100 19.95 -4.98 10.13
N ASN A 101 19.85 -4.50 8.88
CA ASN A 101 20.08 -3.11 8.54
C ASN A 101 18.78 -2.29 8.74
N TRP A 102 18.42 -2.10 10.01
CA TRP A 102 17.18 -1.43 10.42
C TRP A 102 17.15 0.05 10.07
N GLU A 103 18.32 0.69 9.93
CA GLU A 103 18.39 2.07 9.45
C GLU A 103 17.91 2.18 7.99
N LEU A 104 18.33 1.26 7.12
CA LEU A 104 17.85 1.23 5.75
C LEU A 104 16.35 0.94 5.67
N VAL A 105 15.83 0.02 6.50
CA VAL A 105 14.38 -0.26 6.58
C VAL A 105 13.60 0.99 7.01
N TYR A 106 14.09 1.69 8.02
CA TYR A 106 13.50 2.93 8.51
C TYR A 106 13.48 4.02 7.44
N GLU A 107 14.62 4.29 6.80
CA GLU A 107 14.76 5.30 5.75
C GLU A 107 13.89 5.00 4.51
N ASP A 108 13.74 3.72 4.17
CA ASP A 108 12.87 3.26 3.08
C ASP A 108 11.39 3.58 3.37
N ILE A 109 10.91 3.23 4.56
CA ILE A 109 9.53 3.53 4.98
C ILE A 109 9.32 5.04 5.10
N LYS A 110 10.26 5.74 5.73
CA LYS A 110 10.19 7.19 5.93
C LYS A 110 10.08 7.96 4.62
N ALA A 111 10.84 7.56 3.60
CA ALA A 111 10.78 8.20 2.29
C ALA A 111 9.37 8.13 1.66
N VAL A 112 8.67 7.00 1.84
CA VAL A 112 7.29 6.83 1.38
C VAL A 112 6.32 7.67 2.22
N VAL A 113 6.45 7.65 3.56
CA VAL A 113 5.59 8.44 4.45
C VAL A 113 5.71 9.94 4.17
N GLU A 114 6.93 10.44 3.97
CA GLU A 114 7.17 11.84 3.61
C GLU A 114 6.59 12.18 2.23
N ALA A 115 6.77 11.29 1.25
CA ALA A 115 6.22 11.45 -0.09
C ALA A 115 4.69 11.41 -0.12
N ALA A 116 4.07 10.65 0.80
CA ALA A 116 2.63 10.54 0.95
C ALA A 116 1.97 11.83 1.47
N ASN A 117 2.74 12.73 2.12
CA ASN A 117 2.31 14.05 2.54
C ASN A 117 0.94 14.07 3.26
N GLY A 118 0.77 13.18 4.24
CA GLY A 118 -0.45 13.05 5.04
C GLY A 118 -1.49 12.06 4.50
N VAL A 119 -1.29 11.46 3.33
CA VAL A 119 -2.08 10.31 2.88
C VAL A 119 -1.72 9.09 3.73
N LEU A 120 -2.72 8.29 4.06
CA LEU A 120 -2.57 7.09 4.88
C LEU A 120 -1.57 6.11 4.26
N VAL A 121 -0.60 5.66 5.06
CA VAL A 121 0.40 4.66 4.65
C VAL A 121 0.28 3.41 5.53
N LYS A 122 0.19 2.24 4.89
CA LYS A 122 0.28 0.92 5.52
C LYS A 122 1.58 0.25 5.04
N VAL A 123 2.21 -0.52 5.94
CA VAL A 123 3.51 -1.14 5.69
C VAL A 123 3.37 -2.65 5.61
N ILE A 124 3.58 -3.21 4.43
CA ILE A 124 3.65 -4.66 4.21
C ILE A 124 5.05 -5.12 4.65
N ILE A 125 5.12 -5.84 5.77
CA ILE A 125 6.39 -6.35 6.32
C ILE A 125 6.76 -7.73 5.79
N GLU A 126 5.87 -8.41 5.07
CA GLU A 126 6.04 -9.75 4.50
C GLU A 126 6.38 -10.80 5.57
N THR A 127 5.44 -11.03 6.46
CA THR A 127 5.62 -11.84 7.69
C THR A 127 6.14 -13.25 7.44
N CYS A 128 5.83 -13.87 6.29
CA CYS A 128 6.26 -15.23 5.96
C CYS A 128 7.78 -15.34 5.72
N LEU A 129 8.48 -14.22 5.47
CA LEU A 129 9.92 -14.18 5.26
C LEU A 129 10.71 -13.77 6.51
N LEU A 130 10.03 -13.34 7.58
CA LEU A 130 10.64 -12.79 8.78
C LEU A 130 10.51 -13.72 9.98
N THR A 131 11.53 -13.71 10.86
CA THR A 131 11.44 -14.28 12.21
C THR A 131 10.54 -13.42 13.09
N ASP A 132 10.15 -13.90 14.27
CA ASP A 132 9.29 -13.13 15.17
C ASP A 132 10.01 -11.86 15.68
N GLU A 133 11.31 -11.93 15.95
CA GLU A 133 12.13 -10.77 16.33
C GLU A 133 12.20 -9.75 15.18
N GLU A 134 12.37 -10.21 13.94
CA GLU A 134 12.40 -9.34 12.77
C GLU A 134 11.04 -8.67 12.51
N LYS A 135 9.90 -9.38 12.72
CA LYS A 135 8.55 -8.80 12.64
C LYS A 135 8.37 -7.65 13.63
N ILE A 136 8.76 -7.89 14.91
CA ILE A 136 8.70 -6.86 15.95
C ILE A 136 9.51 -5.64 15.51
N LYS A 137 10.74 -5.87 15.05
CA LYS A 137 11.65 -4.79 14.65
C LYS A 137 11.14 -4.01 13.44
N ALA A 138 10.56 -4.70 12.44
CA ALA A 138 9.94 -4.06 11.30
C ALA A 138 8.76 -3.17 11.70
N CYS A 139 7.91 -3.63 12.63
CA CYS A 139 6.82 -2.82 13.19
C CYS A 139 7.35 -1.58 13.95
N GLU A 140 8.43 -1.72 14.73
CA GLU A 140 9.08 -0.58 15.41
C GLU A 140 9.58 0.46 14.39
N MET A 141 10.17 0.02 13.26
CA MET A 141 10.63 0.94 12.21
C MET A 141 9.45 1.63 11.51
N ALA A 142 8.35 0.92 11.27
CA ALA A 142 7.14 1.50 10.70
C ALA A 142 6.55 2.60 11.61
N VAL A 143 6.42 2.33 12.91
CA VAL A 143 5.96 3.33 13.90
C VAL A 143 6.90 4.53 13.94
N LYS A 144 8.23 4.30 14.03
CA LYS A 144 9.25 5.35 14.05
C LYS A 144 9.20 6.24 12.81
N ALA A 145 8.91 5.65 11.64
CA ALA A 145 8.81 6.37 10.38
C ALA A 145 7.49 7.15 10.23
N GLY A 146 6.50 6.91 11.10
CA GLY A 146 5.20 7.60 11.07
C GLY A 146 4.16 6.93 10.18
N ALA A 147 4.31 5.64 9.85
CA ALA A 147 3.27 4.89 9.16
C ALA A 147 2.03 4.69 10.06
N HIS A 148 0.88 4.54 9.44
CA HIS A 148 -0.41 4.46 10.13
C HIS A 148 -0.77 3.01 10.52
N PHE A 149 -0.35 2.04 9.70
CA PHE A 149 -0.63 0.61 9.87
C PHE A 149 0.57 -0.26 9.48
N VAL A 150 0.57 -1.48 9.96
CA VAL A 150 1.41 -2.59 9.52
C VAL A 150 0.52 -3.80 9.22
#